data_702476222a1960b304cc269c6681f57d
#
_entry.id   702476222a1960b304cc269c6681f57d
#
_cell.length_a   1.000
_cell.length_b   1.000
_cell.length_c   1.000
_cell.angle_alpha   90.00
_cell.angle_beta   90.00
_cell.angle_gamma   90.00
#
_symmetry.space_group_name_H-M   'P 1'
#
loop_
_entity.id
_entity.type
_entity.pdbx_description
1 polymer ?
#
loop_
_entity_poly.entity_id
_entity_poly.type
_entity_poly.pdbx_seq_one_letter_code
_entity_poly.pdbx_strand_id
1 'polypeptide(L)'
;DFTFYGGIYRDVSLLVVNKNHIALGHFGDTGVKITPALKEGSADIQVETLVEGSGTVTVELLDAEGRTAAKGEGENTFLHLDAPHLWNGVKDPYLYTCVVRLLQDGKPVDEVTTKVGLRSFSVDPKKGFFLNGRPYPLHGVSRHQDRKGLGNAITREMHDEDMALIRELGANTVRLAHYQHDQYFYDLCDQYGMVVWAEIPYISEHLPNGRENTISQMKELIHQNYNHPSIVCWGVSNEITISTKDKADMLDNHRVLNELCHKMDPTRLTTLACYAMCGPFNP
;
A
#
# COMPACT_ATOMS: atom_id res chain seq x y z
N ASP A 1 -19.34 -15.34 -1.92
CA ASP A 1 -18.94 -15.63 -3.31
C ASP A 1 -18.60 -14.33 -4.02
N PHE A 2 -17.57 -14.34 -4.82
CA PHE A 2 -17.17 -13.20 -5.65
C PHE A 2 -17.14 -13.60 -7.12
N THR A 3 -17.21 -12.61 -8.01
CA THR A 3 -17.26 -12.81 -9.45
C THR A 3 -16.09 -12.08 -10.11
N PHE A 4 -15.52 -12.67 -11.14
CA PHE A 4 -14.55 -11.99 -11.99
C PHE A 4 -15.29 -11.13 -13.01
N TYR A 5 -15.06 -9.83 -12.95
CA TYR A 5 -15.63 -8.87 -13.88
C TYR A 5 -14.57 -8.40 -14.86
N GLY A 6 -14.95 -8.33 -16.14
CA GLY A 6 -14.09 -7.77 -17.18
C GLY A 6 -14.46 -6.32 -17.50
N GLY A 7 -13.65 -5.69 -18.35
CA GLY A 7 -13.86 -4.32 -18.81
C GLY A 7 -13.14 -3.27 -17.98
N ILE A 8 -13.35 -2.01 -18.37
CA ILE A 8 -12.80 -0.84 -17.67
C ILE A 8 -13.84 -0.38 -16.65
N TYR A 9 -13.56 -0.60 -15.37
CA TYR A 9 -14.48 -0.28 -14.27
C TYR A 9 -13.91 0.72 -13.25
N ARG A 10 -12.73 1.26 -13.52
CA ARG A 10 -12.10 2.35 -12.78
C ARG A 10 -11.87 3.54 -13.68
N ASP A 11 -11.59 4.69 -13.09
CA ASP A 11 -11.33 5.94 -13.81
C ASP A 11 -10.17 5.77 -14.80
N VAL A 12 -10.32 6.41 -15.95
CA VAL A 12 -9.27 6.56 -16.96
C VAL A 12 -8.95 8.04 -17.07
N SER A 13 -7.70 8.40 -16.87
CA SER A 13 -7.24 9.78 -16.92
C SER A 13 -6.14 9.98 -17.96
N LEU A 14 -6.04 11.21 -18.47
CA LEU A 14 -4.93 11.68 -19.28
C LEU A 14 -4.14 12.68 -18.47
N LEU A 15 -2.87 12.35 -18.17
CA LEU A 15 -1.94 13.25 -17.51
C LEU A 15 -1.16 14.03 -18.54
N VAL A 16 -1.17 15.36 -18.42
CA VAL A 16 -0.39 16.27 -19.26
C VAL A 16 0.64 16.95 -18.37
N VAL A 17 1.91 16.70 -18.64
CA VAL A 17 3.04 17.18 -17.84
C VAL A 17 4.02 17.98 -18.68
N ASN A 18 4.89 18.72 -18.03
CA ASN A 18 6.00 19.40 -18.67
C ASN A 18 7.06 18.40 -19.18
N LYS A 19 7.97 18.86 -20.06
CA LYS A 19 9.11 18.05 -20.52
C LYS A 19 9.96 17.52 -19.36
N ASN A 20 10.16 18.37 -18.34
CA ASN A 20 10.79 17.98 -17.10
C ASN A 20 9.68 17.80 -16.05
N HIS A 21 9.57 16.60 -15.51
CA HIS A 21 8.50 16.26 -14.58
C HIS A 21 8.93 15.13 -13.62
N ILE A 22 8.19 14.95 -12.56
CA ILE A 22 8.33 13.79 -11.68
C ILE A 22 7.81 12.59 -12.46
N ALA A 23 8.60 11.50 -12.50
CA ALA A 23 8.37 10.39 -13.41
C ALA A 23 6.99 9.77 -13.27
N LEU A 24 6.38 9.49 -14.40
CA LEU A 24 5.08 8.84 -14.52
C LEU A 24 5.24 7.45 -15.10
N GLY A 25 4.32 6.55 -14.75
CA GLY A 25 4.21 5.26 -15.42
C GLY A 25 5.20 4.19 -14.97
N HIS A 26 6.00 4.41 -13.95
CA HIS A 26 6.78 3.36 -13.33
C HIS A 26 5.85 2.44 -12.53
N PHE A 27 5.29 1.44 -13.19
CA PHE A 27 4.22 0.57 -12.66
C PHE A 27 2.96 1.33 -12.20
N GLY A 28 2.73 2.56 -12.68
CA GLY A 28 1.58 3.39 -12.30
C GLY A 28 1.71 4.07 -10.94
N ASP A 29 2.91 4.18 -10.38
CA ASP A 29 3.16 4.93 -9.16
C ASP A 29 3.25 6.45 -9.42
N THR A 30 3.42 7.23 -8.36
CA THR A 30 3.51 8.70 -8.42
C THR A 30 4.92 9.21 -8.68
N GLY A 31 5.92 8.34 -8.84
CA GLY A 31 7.33 8.70 -8.93
C GLY A 31 7.95 9.15 -7.61
N VAL A 32 7.21 9.06 -6.50
CA VAL A 32 7.67 9.44 -5.16
C VAL A 32 7.50 8.28 -4.19
N LYS A 33 8.60 7.82 -3.59
CA LYS A 33 8.61 6.77 -2.59
C LYS A 33 9.06 7.32 -1.24
N ILE A 34 8.26 7.10 -0.19
CA ILE A 34 8.48 7.65 1.13
C ILE A 34 8.66 6.51 2.14
N THR A 35 9.83 6.46 2.78
CA THR A 35 10.18 5.39 3.73
C THR A 35 10.48 6.00 5.11
N PRO A 36 9.50 5.98 6.04
CA PRO A 36 9.74 6.41 7.41
C PRO A 36 10.51 5.35 8.22
N ALA A 37 11.43 5.81 9.05
CA ALA A 37 12.16 5.00 10.03
C ALA A 37 12.03 5.64 11.41
N LEU A 38 11.21 5.04 12.29
CA LEU A 38 11.03 5.53 13.65
C LEU A 38 12.22 5.17 14.53
N LYS A 39 12.62 6.11 15.36
CA LYS A 39 13.58 6.00 16.45
C LYS A 39 12.92 6.39 17.77
N GLU A 40 13.62 6.20 18.89
CA GLU A 40 13.12 6.69 20.17
C GLU A 40 13.04 8.21 20.15
N GLY A 41 11.81 8.74 20.22
CA GLY A 41 11.54 10.18 20.24
C GLY A 41 11.69 10.92 18.90
N SER A 42 12.03 10.26 17.81
CA SER A 42 12.22 10.91 16.50
C SER A 42 11.83 10.01 15.32
N ALA A 43 11.79 10.58 14.13
CA ALA A 43 11.67 9.85 12.87
C ALA A 43 12.62 10.40 11.82
N ASP A 44 13.29 9.50 11.10
CA ASP A 44 13.95 9.83 9.85
C ASP A 44 13.04 9.38 8.69
N ILE A 45 12.92 10.21 7.66
CA ILE A 45 12.03 9.95 6.53
C ILE A 45 12.85 10.10 5.27
N GLN A 46 13.06 9.01 4.57
CA GLN A 46 13.68 9.02 3.24
C GLN A 46 12.60 9.27 2.20
N VAL A 47 12.84 10.23 1.30
CA VAL A 47 11.98 10.53 0.15
C VAL A 47 12.81 10.38 -1.10
N GLU A 48 12.48 9.35 -1.89
CA GLU A 48 13.08 9.06 -3.19
C GLU A 48 12.14 9.58 -4.28
N THR A 49 12.65 10.41 -5.18
CA THR A 49 11.89 11.02 -6.27
C THR A 49 12.52 10.65 -7.60
N LEU A 50 11.75 10.06 -8.48
CA LEU A 50 12.18 9.81 -9.86
C LEU A 50 11.85 11.02 -10.71
N VAL A 51 12.83 11.52 -11.47
CA VAL A 51 12.69 12.70 -12.33
C VAL A 51 12.98 12.33 -13.78
N GLU A 52 12.11 12.72 -14.67
CA GLU A 52 12.36 12.73 -16.11
C GLU A 52 12.76 14.13 -16.55
N GLY A 53 13.96 14.23 -17.15
CA GLY A 53 14.56 15.50 -17.55
C GLY A 53 15.52 16.06 -16.51
N SER A 54 15.34 17.33 -16.13
CA SER A 54 16.24 18.02 -15.18
C SER A 54 15.46 19.04 -14.35
N GLY A 55 15.99 19.35 -13.17
CA GLY A 55 15.45 20.34 -12.25
C GLY A 55 15.97 20.13 -10.84
N THR A 56 15.57 20.99 -9.93
CA THR A 56 15.85 20.85 -8.50
C THR A 56 14.63 20.29 -7.81
N VAL A 57 14.78 19.14 -7.14
CA VAL A 57 13.71 18.56 -6.32
C VAL A 57 13.71 19.22 -4.95
N THR A 58 12.56 19.68 -4.49
CA THR A 58 12.34 20.14 -3.12
C THR A 58 11.27 19.29 -2.47
N VAL A 59 11.47 18.98 -1.19
CA VAL A 59 10.56 18.16 -0.40
C VAL A 59 10.15 18.94 0.85
N GLU A 60 8.86 19.01 1.10
CA GLU A 60 8.29 19.65 2.27
C GLU A 60 7.29 18.72 2.95
N LEU A 61 7.48 18.46 4.24
CA LEU A 61 6.56 17.71 5.08
C LEU A 61 5.73 18.68 5.92
N LEU A 62 4.42 18.66 5.70
CA LEU A 62 3.47 19.54 6.41
C LEU A 62 2.72 18.74 7.49
N ASP A 63 2.47 19.37 8.61
CA ASP A 63 1.57 18.86 9.65
C ASP A 63 0.07 18.96 9.22
N ALA A 64 -0.84 18.53 10.09
CA ALA A 64 -2.28 18.56 9.78
C ALA A 64 -2.83 19.99 9.64
N GLU A 65 -2.16 20.99 10.21
CA GLU A 65 -2.49 22.41 10.12
C GLU A 65 -1.84 23.10 8.90
N GLY A 66 -1.07 22.36 8.10
CA GLY A 66 -0.38 22.86 6.92
C GLY A 66 0.92 23.62 7.23
N ARG A 67 1.45 23.51 8.45
CA ARG A 67 2.74 24.12 8.82
C ARG A 67 3.89 23.18 8.45
N THR A 68 5.00 23.73 7.99
CA THR A 68 6.21 22.96 7.66
C THR A 68 6.77 22.29 8.91
N ALA A 69 6.74 20.95 8.95
CA ALA A 69 7.35 20.14 9.99
C ALA A 69 8.82 19.80 9.67
N ALA A 70 9.13 19.55 8.39
CA ALA A 70 10.49 19.33 7.91
C ALA A 70 10.58 19.67 6.41
N LYS A 71 11.79 19.96 5.92
CA LYS A 71 12.05 20.23 4.50
C LYS A 71 13.45 19.79 4.08
N GLY A 72 13.62 19.54 2.80
CA GLY A 72 14.92 19.17 2.22
C GLY A 72 14.92 19.30 0.69
N GLU A 73 16.05 19.00 0.08
CA GLU A 73 16.27 19.10 -1.36
C GLU A 73 17.01 17.88 -1.89
N GLY A 74 16.72 17.52 -3.13
CA GLY A 74 17.37 16.44 -3.87
C GLY A 74 16.42 15.28 -4.18
N GLU A 75 16.79 14.48 -5.18
CA GLU A 75 16.02 13.31 -5.60
C GLU A 75 16.01 12.20 -4.54
N ASN A 76 16.99 12.19 -3.65
CA ASN A 76 17.04 11.31 -2.47
C ASN A 76 17.23 12.17 -1.23
N THR A 77 16.12 12.58 -0.65
CA THR A 77 16.07 13.51 0.48
C THR A 77 15.86 12.76 1.79
N PHE A 78 16.57 13.17 2.83
CA PHE A 78 16.38 12.68 4.20
C PHE A 78 15.85 13.82 5.06
N LEU A 79 14.66 13.62 5.60
CA LEU A 79 14.03 14.53 6.56
C LEU A 79 14.18 13.97 7.96
N HIS A 80 14.38 14.84 8.94
CA HIS A 80 14.39 14.49 10.35
C HIS A 80 13.26 15.22 11.08
N LEU A 81 12.58 14.52 11.97
CA LEU A 81 11.47 15.05 12.75
C LEU A 81 11.60 14.63 14.22
N ASP A 82 11.77 15.61 15.10
CA ASP A 82 11.73 15.40 16.54
C ASP A 82 10.28 15.26 17.02
N ALA A 83 10.06 14.35 17.98
CA ALA A 83 8.75 14.10 18.61
C ALA A 83 7.59 13.99 17.59
N PRO A 84 7.67 13.10 16.60
CA PRO A 84 6.67 13.00 15.54
C PRO A 84 5.31 12.58 16.10
N HIS A 85 4.23 13.14 15.53
CA HIS A 85 2.89 12.62 15.76
C HIS A 85 2.72 11.32 14.94
N LEU A 86 2.45 10.21 15.62
CA LEU A 86 2.41 8.89 14.99
C LEU A 86 1.02 8.56 14.47
N TRP A 87 0.98 7.76 13.40
CA TRP A 87 -0.23 7.10 12.95
C TRP A 87 -0.51 5.90 13.88
N ASN A 88 -1.53 6.01 14.75
CA ASN A 88 -1.86 5.05 15.81
C ASN A 88 -3.12 4.24 15.51
N GLY A 89 -3.34 3.88 14.24
CA GLY A 89 -4.52 3.13 13.83
C GLY A 89 -5.81 3.91 14.12
N VAL A 90 -6.92 3.21 14.40
CA VAL A 90 -8.24 3.84 14.56
C VAL A 90 -8.35 4.83 15.73
N LYS A 91 -7.38 4.83 16.64
CA LYS A 91 -7.39 5.74 17.81
C LYS A 91 -6.94 7.13 17.44
N ASP A 92 -5.98 7.24 16.54
CA ASP A 92 -5.35 8.50 16.16
C ASP A 92 -4.61 8.30 14.81
N PRO A 93 -5.34 8.32 13.69
CA PRO A 93 -4.81 8.08 12.35
C PRO A 93 -4.13 9.33 11.77
N TYR A 94 -3.15 9.87 12.48
CA TYR A 94 -2.51 11.13 12.10
C TYR A 94 -1.72 10.99 10.78
N LEU A 95 -1.97 11.93 9.87
CA LEU A 95 -1.31 11.98 8.57
C LEU A 95 -0.65 13.33 8.33
N TYR A 96 0.63 13.31 8.03
CA TYR A 96 1.33 14.43 7.42
C TYR A 96 0.98 14.52 5.93
N THR A 97 1.36 15.65 5.31
CA THR A 97 1.30 15.83 3.86
C THR A 97 2.72 16.08 3.36
N CYS A 98 3.24 15.19 2.54
CA CYS A 98 4.50 15.38 1.85
C CYS A 98 4.23 16.02 0.49
N VAL A 99 4.87 17.17 0.24
CA VAL A 99 4.79 17.89 -1.03
C VAL A 99 6.16 17.86 -1.68
N VAL A 100 6.25 17.22 -2.84
CA VAL A 100 7.48 17.14 -3.63
C VAL A 100 7.30 18.01 -4.87
N ARG A 101 8.22 18.97 -5.09
CA ARG A 101 8.20 19.86 -6.25
C ARG A 101 9.45 19.70 -7.08
N LEU A 102 9.28 19.69 -8.39
CA LEU A 102 10.37 19.85 -9.33
C LEU A 102 10.43 21.33 -9.74
N LEU A 103 11.57 21.97 -9.53
CA LEU A 103 11.78 23.38 -9.84
C LEU A 103 12.70 23.51 -11.06
N GLN A 104 12.37 24.45 -11.96
CA GLN A 104 13.25 24.97 -12.98
C GLN A 104 13.38 26.48 -12.83
N ASP A 105 14.61 26.98 -12.80
CA ASP A 105 14.91 28.40 -12.58
C ASP A 105 14.17 28.97 -11.33
N GLY A 106 14.06 28.14 -10.27
CA GLY A 106 13.40 28.49 -9.03
C GLY A 106 11.86 28.49 -9.08
N LYS A 107 11.25 28.05 -10.19
CA LYS A 107 9.78 27.97 -10.35
C LYS A 107 9.34 26.52 -10.39
N PRO A 108 8.22 26.17 -9.72
CA PRO A 108 7.69 24.82 -9.78
C PRO A 108 7.15 24.53 -11.19
N VAL A 109 7.60 23.41 -11.76
CA VAL A 109 7.15 22.90 -13.06
C VAL A 109 6.35 21.60 -12.91
N ASP A 110 6.48 20.92 -11.78
CA ASP A 110 5.67 19.77 -11.43
C ASP A 110 5.58 19.61 -9.90
N GLU A 111 4.51 18.97 -9.43
CA GLU A 111 4.25 18.76 -8.01
C GLU A 111 3.52 17.43 -7.78
N VAL A 112 4.00 16.66 -6.80
CA VAL A 112 3.31 15.48 -6.26
C VAL A 112 3.04 15.69 -4.77
N THR A 113 1.79 15.47 -4.36
CA THR A 113 1.37 15.53 -2.96
C THR A 113 0.90 14.17 -2.48
N THR A 114 1.46 13.69 -1.36
CA THR A 114 1.19 12.37 -0.79
C THR A 114 0.92 12.48 0.71
N LYS A 115 -0.07 11.74 1.21
CA LYS A 115 -0.28 11.58 2.66
C LYS A 115 0.73 10.61 3.25
N VAL A 116 1.25 10.91 4.44
CA VAL A 116 2.28 10.13 5.11
C VAL A 116 1.91 9.88 6.55
N GLY A 117 1.76 8.61 6.93
CA GLY A 117 1.60 8.20 8.33
C GLY A 117 2.91 7.63 8.86
N LEU A 118 3.38 8.17 9.98
CA LEU A 118 4.58 7.71 10.65
C LEU A 118 4.23 6.62 11.66
N ARG A 119 4.66 5.40 11.41
CA ARG A 119 4.37 4.26 12.28
C ARG A 119 5.46 3.20 12.21
N SER A 120 5.55 2.38 13.25
CA SER A 120 6.24 1.11 13.26
C SER A 120 5.27 -0.01 13.64
N PHE A 121 5.54 -1.23 13.22
CA PHE A 121 4.79 -2.40 13.67
C PHE A 121 5.70 -3.62 13.78
N SER A 122 5.26 -4.58 14.56
CA SER A 122 5.90 -5.87 14.68
C SER A 122 4.88 -6.97 15.00
N VAL A 123 5.26 -8.21 14.74
CA VAL A 123 4.45 -9.38 15.10
C VAL A 123 5.28 -10.29 16.01
N ASP A 124 4.72 -10.62 17.16
CA ASP A 124 5.27 -11.62 18.07
C ASP A 124 4.40 -12.88 18.01
N PRO A 125 4.97 -14.07 17.76
CA PRO A 125 4.18 -15.31 17.61
C PRO A 125 3.31 -15.67 18.83
N LYS A 126 3.64 -15.15 20.03
CA LYS A 126 2.90 -15.44 21.27
C LYS A 126 2.03 -14.27 21.74
N LYS A 127 2.39 -13.05 21.37
CA LYS A 127 1.75 -11.82 21.88
C LYS A 127 0.91 -11.09 20.82
N GLY A 128 1.04 -11.50 19.54
CA GLY A 128 0.27 -10.93 18.43
C GLY A 128 0.90 -9.68 17.82
N PHE A 129 0.06 -8.81 17.28
CA PHE A 129 0.45 -7.62 16.54
C PHE A 129 0.67 -6.43 17.48
N PHE A 130 1.73 -5.66 17.19
CA PHE A 130 2.09 -4.44 17.90
C PHE A 130 2.13 -3.27 16.92
N LEU A 131 1.54 -2.15 17.28
CA LEU A 131 1.63 -0.88 16.57
C LEU A 131 2.34 0.14 17.46
N ASN A 132 3.40 0.76 16.94
CA ASN A 132 4.22 1.73 17.67
C ASN A 132 4.69 1.22 19.05
N GLY A 133 5.11 -0.06 19.09
CA GLY A 133 5.60 -0.73 20.29
C GLY A 133 4.52 -1.11 21.31
N ARG A 134 3.24 -0.88 21.03
CA ARG A 134 2.11 -1.22 21.92
C ARG A 134 1.29 -2.37 21.37
N PRO A 135 0.80 -3.30 22.21
CA PRO A 135 -0.13 -4.35 21.78
C PRO A 135 -1.35 -3.73 21.07
N TYR A 136 -1.65 -4.23 19.88
CA TYR A 136 -2.76 -3.75 19.06
C TYR A 136 -3.53 -4.96 18.52
N PRO A 137 -4.50 -5.51 19.28
CA PRO A 137 -5.30 -6.64 18.83
C PRO A 137 -6.04 -6.31 17.54
N LEU A 138 -5.91 -7.17 16.54
CA LEU A 138 -6.57 -6.99 15.25
C LEU A 138 -7.96 -7.62 15.28
N HIS A 139 -8.98 -6.81 14.99
CA HIS A 139 -10.37 -7.22 14.81
C HIS A 139 -10.82 -6.77 13.43
N GLY A 140 -11.06 -7.70 12.52
CA GLY A 140 -11.23 -7.31 11.14
C GLY A 140 -12.21 -8.11 10.33
N VAL A 141 -12.38 -7.62 9.10
CA VAL A 141 -13.23 -8.23 8.08
C VAL A 141 -12.45 -8.40 6.78
N SER A 142 -12.91 -9.31 5.93
CA SER A 142 -12.50 -9.35 4.52
C SER A 142 -13.51 -8.56 3.69
N ARG A 143 -13.01 -7.79 2.73
CA ARG A 143 -13.84 -6.99 1.83
C ARG A 143 -13.57 -7.37 0.38
N HIS A 144 -14.66 -7.55 -0.38
CA HIS A 144 -14.66 -7.52 -1.84
C HIS A 144 -15.22 -6.17 -2.31
N GLN A 145 -14.69 -5.62 -3.41
CA GLN A 145 -15.19 -4.36 -3.95
C GLN A 145 -16.17 -4.59 -5.11
N ASP A 146 -17.30 -5.13 -4.80
CA ASP A 146 -18.37 -5.34 -5.77
C ASP A 146 -19.76 -5.04 -5.18
N ARG A 147 -20.71 -4.70 -6.04
CA ARG A 147 -22.12 -4.54 -5.67
C ARG A 147 -23.05 -5.17 -6.67
N LYS A 148 -24.17 -5.65 -6.17
CA LYS A 148 -25.26 -6.20 -7.00
C LYS A 148 -25.67 -5.20 -8.09
N GLY A 149 -25.60 -5.63 -9.33
CA GLY A 149 -25.98 -4.85 -10.50
C GLY A 149 -24.89 -3.93 -11.05
N LEU A 150 -23.79 -3.72 -10.35
CA LEU A 150 -22.68 -2.86 -10.75
C LEU A 150 -21.36 -3.64 -10.94
N GLY A 151 -21.24 -4.82 -10.34
CA GLY A 151 -19.94 -5.50 -10.27
C GLY A 151 -18.90 -4.63 -9.59
N ASN A 152 -17.70 -4.57 -10.13
CA ASN A 152 -16.60 -3.76 -9.59
C ASN A 152 -16.68 -2.26 -9.95
N ALA A 153 -17.67 -1.82 -10.73
CA ALA A 153 -17.85 -0.41 -11.12
C ALA A 153 -18.54 0.41 -10.00
N ILE A 154 -18.04 0.32 -8.79
CA ILE A 154 -18.57 1.02 -7.62
C ILE A 154 -18.02 2.44 -7.53
N THR A 155 -18.81 3.35 -6.97
CA THR A 155 -18.46 4.78 -6.85
C THR A 155 -17.73 5.06 -5.53
N ARG A 156 -17.17 6.29 -5.39
CA ARG A 156 -16.53 6.73 -4.14
C ARG A 156 -17.49 6.71 -2.95
N GLU A 157 -18.75 7.13 -3.15
CA GLU A 157 -19.78 7.11 -2.12
C GLU A 157 -20.06 5.69 -1.62
N MET A 158 -19.94 4.68 -2.50
CA MET A 158 -20.10 3.28 -2.11
C MET A 158 -18.89 2.77 -1.32
N HIS A 159 -17.68 3.24 -1.63
CA HIS A 159 -16.51 2.98 -0.80
C HIS A 159 -16.64 3.61 0.59
N ASP A 160 -17.15 4.85 0.67
CA ASP A 160 -17.43 5.55 1.94
C ASP A 160 -18.45 4.79 2.78
N GLU A 161 -19.52 4.29 2.15
CA GLU A 161 -20.56 3.48 2.82
C GLU A 161 -19.98 2.17 3.35
N ASP A 162 -19.18 1.44 2.56
CA ASP A 162 -18.49 0.23 3.03
C ASP A 162 -17.58 0.52 4.22
N MET A 163 -16.80 1.60 4.16
CA MET A 163 -15.93 2.01 5.26
C MET A 163 -16.74 2.38 6.52
N ALA A 164 -17.87 3.06 6.36
CA ALA A 164 -18.75 3.39 7.47
C ALA A 164 -19.28 2.12 8.17
N LEU A 165 -19.74 1.13 7.41
CA LEU A 165 -20.20 -0.16 7.92
C LEU A 165 -19.08 -0.93 8.63
N ILE A 166 -17.88 -0.97 8.06
CA ILE A 166 -16.71 -1.62 8.67
C ILE A 166 -16.37 -0.97 10.02
N ARG A 167 -16.44 0.36 10.10
CA ARG A 167 -16.21 1.09 11.34
C ARG A 167 -17.32 0.89 12.39
N GLU A 168 -18.57 0.82 11.95
CA GLU A 168 -19.73 0.53 12.81
C GLU A 168 -19.59 -0.83 13.50
N LEU A 169 -19.02 -1.83 12.82
CA LEU A 169 -18.69 -3.14 13.41
C LEU A 169 -17.58 -3.07 14.47
N GLY A 170 -16.91 -1.94 14.63
CA GLY A 170 -15.75 -1.78 15.50
C GLY A 170 -14.47 -2.45 14.98
N ALA A 171 -14.40 -2.72 13.67
CA ALA A 171 -13.20 -3.26 13.06
C ALA A 171 -12.06 -2.23 13.04
N ASN A 172 -10.83 -2.72 13.19
CA ASN A 172 -9.60 -1.94 13.08
C ASN A 172 -8.62 -2.48 12.04
N THR A 173 -9.02 -3.53 11.34
CA THR A 173 -8.24 -4.13 10.26
C THR A 173 -9.16 -4.63 9.15
N VAL A 174 -8.65 -4.63 7.91
CA VAL A 174 -9.36 -5.11 6.75
C VAL A 174 -8.42 -5.87 5.81
N ARG A 175 -8.86 -7.04 5.37
CA ARG A 175 -8.24 -7.74 4.26
C ARG A 175 -8.94 -7.33 2.98
N LEU A 176 -8.19 -6.78 2.03
CA LEU A 176 -8.70 -6.39 0.73
C LEU A 176 -8.63 -7.59 -0.22
N ALA A 177 -9.64 -8.44 -0.11
CA ALA A 177 -9.71 -9.73 -0.76
C ALA A 177 -10.20 -9.59 -2.21
N HIS A 178 -9.68 -10.29 -3.14
CA HIS A 178 -8.44 -11.08 -3.25
C HIS A 178 -7.57 -10.48 -4.36
N TYR A 179 -7.59 -9.16 -4.50
CA TYR A 179 -6.98 -8.39 -5.61
C TYR A 179 -6.73 -6.95 -5.15
N GLN A 180 -5.95 -6.22 -5.90
CA GLN A 180 -5.75 -4.79 -5.65
C GLN A 180 -7.07 -4.04 -5.76
N HIS A 181 -7.47 -3.38 -4.67
CA HIS A 181 -8.67 -2.54 -4.61
C HIS A 181 -8.42 -1.16 -5.22
N ASP A 182 -9.48 -0.35 -5.27
CA ASP A 182 -9.41 1.04 -5.72
C ASP A 182 -8.50 1.86 -4.79
N GLN A 183 -7.69 2.77 -5.34
CA GLN A 183 -6.76 3.62 -4.58
C GLN A 183 -7.49 4.44 -3.53
N TYR A 184 -8.68 4.93 -3.84
CA TYR A 184 -9.50 5.67 -2.88
C TYR A 184 -9.81 4.87 -1.61
N PHE A 185 -9.96 3.55 -1.71
CA PHE A 185 -10.22 2.74 -0.51
C PHE A 185 -8.97 2.57 0.38
N TYR A 186 -7.77 2.55 -0.20
CA TYR A 186 -6.52 2.62 0.58
C TYR A 186 -6.39 3.97 1.28
N ASP A 187 -6.74 5.08 0.60
CA ASP A 187 -6.77 6.42 1.21
C ASP A 187 -7.73 6.46 2.41
N LEU A 188 -8.91 5.86 2.30
CA LEU A 188 -9.86 5.72 3.41
C LEU A 188 -9.28 4.89 4.56
N CYS A 189 -8.56 3.79 4.26
CA CYS A 189 -7.89 2.99 5.27
C CYS A 189 -6.84 3.80 6.05
N ASP A 190 -6.05 4.61 5.37
CA ASP A 190 -5.09 5.51 5.99
C ASP A 190 -5.76 6.55 6.88
N GLN A 191 -6.80 7.19 6.35
CA GLN A 191 -7.56 8.26 7.01
C GLN A 191 -8.30 7.78 8.25
N TYR A 192 -8.84 6.57 8.22
CA TYR A 192 -9.58 5.99 9.33
C TYR A 192 -8.77 5.04 10.23
N GLY A 193 -7.49 4.88 9.94
CA GLY A 193 -6.58 4.11 10.79
C GLY A 193 -6.75 2.59 10.70
N MET A 194 -7.27 2.08 9.57
CA MET A 194 -7.43 0.64 9.36
C MET A 194 -6.09 -0.02 9.04
N VAL A 195 -5.78 -1.11 9.72
CA VAL A 195 -4.63 -1.96 9.34
C VAL A 195 -5.02 -2.81 8.14
N VAL A 196 -4.20 -2.85 7.10
CA VAL A 196 -4.54 -3.47 5.82
C VAL A 196 -3.63 -4.65 5.49
N TRP A 197 -4.27 -5.73 5.04
CA TRP A 197 -3.66 -6.80 4.26
C TRP A 197 -4.07 -6.61 2.79
N ALA A 198 -3.10 -6.25 1.94
CA ALA A 198 -3.28 -6.08 0.49
C ALA A 198 -2.68 -7.28 -0.26
N GLU A 199 -3.35 -7.77 -1.30
CA GLU A 199 -2.94 -8.98 -2.02
C GLU A 199 -3.15 -8.91 -3.53
N ILE A 200 -2.46 -9.77 -4.25
CA ILE A 200 -2.63 -9.96 -5.69
C ILE A 200 -3.66 -11.06 -5.98
N PRO A 201 -4.32 -11.07 -7.16
CA PRO A 201 -5.33 -12.07 -7.53
C PRO A 201 -4.70 -13.41 -7.97
N TYR A 202 -3.83 -13.96 -7.15
CA TYR A 202 -3.25 -15.29 -7.33
C TYR A 202 -4.01 -16.28 -6.44
N ILE A 203 -5.11 -16.83 -7.01
CA ILE A 203 -6.16 -17.55 -6.26
C ILE A 203 -6.44 -18.94 -6.86
N SER A 204 -6.77 -19.90 -5.99
CA SER A 204 -7.33 -21.22 -6.23
C SER A 204 -6.47 -22.17 -7.08
N GLU A 205 -5.81 -21.71 -8.13
CA GLU A 205 -5.02 -22.55 -9.03
C GLU A 205 -3.74 -21.85 -9.48
N HIS A 206 -2.63 -22.56 -9.36
CA HIS A 206 -1.37 -22.14 -9.96
C HIS A 206 -1.34 -22.58 -11.44
N LEU A 207 -1.09 -21.61 -12.31
CA LEU A 207 -0.87 -21.81 -13.74
C LEU A 207 0.60 -21.47 -14.07
N PRO A 208 1.43 -22.43 -14.51
CA PRO A 208 2.84 -22.17 -14.80
C PRO A 208 3.08 -21.03 -15.80
N ASN A 209 2.19 -20.89 -16.79
CA ASN A 209 2.23 -19.80 -17.77
C ASN A 209 1.74 -18.45 -17.19
N GLY A 210 1.22 -18.42 -15.96
CA GLY A 210 0.78 -17.20 -15.26
C GLY A 210 1.82 -16.59 -14.32
N ARG A 211 2.99 -17.19 -14.14
CA ARG A 211 4.03 -16.74 -13.19
C ARG A 211 4.47 -15.29 -13.44
N GLU A 212 4.83 -14.97 -14.68
CA GLU A 212 5.23 -13.61 -15.09
C GLU A 212 4.17 -12.58 -14.73
N ASN A 213 2.88 -12.93 -14.88
CA ASN A 213 1.77 -12.07 -14.54
C ASN A 213 1.67 -11.84 -13.02
N THR A 214 1.87 -12.87 -12.20
CA THR A 214 1.87 -12.72 -10.74
C THR A 214 3.01 -11.80 -10.27
N ILE A 215 4.18 -11.89 -10.89
CA ILE A 215 5.34 -11.04 -10.62
C ILE A 215 5.04 -9.59 -11.01
N SER A 216 4.46 -9.36 -12.19
CA SER A 216 4.08 -8.02 -12.65
C SER A 216 3.05 -7.38 -11.71
N GLN A 217 1.98 -8.11 -11.38
CA GLN A 217 0.94 -7.63 -10.48
C GLN A 217 1.47 -7.31 -9.07
N MET A 218 2.40 -8.11 -8.55
CA MET A 218 3.02 -7.83 -7.25
C MET A 218 3.88 -6.56 -7.30
N LYS A 219 4.62 -6.34 -8.37
CA LYS A 219 5.38 -5.10 -8.56
C LYS A 219 4.44 -3.88 -8.61
N GLU A 220 3.37 -3.96 -9.38
CA GLU A 220 2.37 -2.90 -9.50
C GLU A 220 1.71 -2.61 -8.14
N LEU A 221 1.28 -3.66 -7.42
CA LEU A 221 0.67 -3.53 -6.10
C LEU A 221 1.59 -2.80 -5.13
N ILE A 222 2.87 -3.19 -5.06
CA ILE A 222 3.84 -2.58 -4.14
C ILE A 222 4.16 -1.14 -4.56
N HIS A 223 4.48 -0.88 -5.83
CA HIS A 223 4.82 0.46 -6.30
C HIS A 223 3.68 1.46 -6.07
N GLN A 224 2.46 1.10 -6.47
CA GLN A 224 1.30 1.97 -6.37
C GLN A 224 0.86 2.23 -4.93
N ASN A 225 1.17 1.31 -4.00
CA ASN A 225 0.66 1.37 -2.63
C ASN A 225 1.75 1.50 -1.56
N TYR A 226 3.01 1.72 -1.94
CA TYR A 226 4.12 1.78 -1.00
C TYR A 226 3.93 2.83 0.10
N ASN A 227 3.38 3.99 -0.24
CA ASN A 227 3.27 5.12 0.66
C ASN A 227 2.11 5.01 1.69
N HIS A 228 1.22 4.01 1.55
CA HIS A 228 0.08 3.84 2.47
C HIS A 228 0.53 3.31 3.84
N PRO A 229 0.39 4.08 4.94
CA PRO A 229 0.76 3.63 6.28
C PRO A 229 -0.14 2.48 6.79
N SER A 230 -1.36 2.38 6.31
CA SER A 230 -2.31 1.33 6.67
C SER A 230 -1.82 -0.07 6.33
N ILE A 231 -1.11 -0.25 5.21
CA ILE A 231 -0.66 -1.56 4.75
C ILE A 231 0.49 -2.08 5.63
N VAL A 232 0.34 -3.29 6.16
CA VAL A 232 1.34 -3.97 7.01
C VAL A 232 1.86 -5.27 6.40
N CYS A 233 1.14 -5.83 5.44
CA CYS A 233 1.60 -7.04 4.75
C CYS A 233 1.11 -7.12 3.30
N TRP A 234 1.91 -7.81 2.48
CA TRP A 234 1.63 -8.15 1.10
C TRP A 234 1.20 -9.61 1.02
N GLY A 235 -0.02 -9.84 0.53
CA GLY A 235 -0.57 -11.18 0.30
C GLY A 235 -0.09 -11.76 -1.03
N VAL A 236 0.65 -12.87 -0.97
CA VAL A 236 1.23 -13.48 -2.17
C VAL A 236 0.29 -14.46 -2.86
N SER A 237 -0.71 -15.00 -2.17
CA SER A 237 -1.75 -15.86 -2.78
C SER A 237 -2.93 -16.09 -1.84
N ASN A 238 -4.02 -16.63 -2.42
CA ASN A 238 -5.20 -17.07 -1.68
C ASN A 238 -5.64 -18.47 -2.11
N GLU A 239 -5.70 -19.40 -1.14
CA GLU A 239 -6.25 -20.76 -1.31
C GLU A 239 -5.73 -21.51 -2.56
N ILE A 240 -4.51 -21.20 -2.95
CA ILE A 240 -3.91 -21.60 -4.23
C ILE A 240 -3.81 -23.11 -4.44
N THR A 241 -3.97 -23.89 -3.37
CA THR A 241 -3.89 -25.36 -3.42
C THR A 241 -5.19 -26.04 -3.82
N ILE A 242 -6.31 -25.32 -3.97
CA ILE A 242 -7.63 -25.93 -4.30
C ILE A 242 -7.55 -26.75 -5.57
N SER A 243 -7.00 -26.19 -6.66
CA SER A 243 -6.98 -26.84 -7.98
C SER A 243 -5.58 -27.01 -8.56
N THR A 244 -4.53 -26.58 -7.82
CA THR A 244 -3.14 -26.65 -8.29
C THR A 244 -2.65 -28.08 -8.48
N LYS A 245 -2.18 -28.38 -9.69
CA LYS A 245 -1.60 -29.66 -10.08
C LYS A 245 -0.10 -29.71 -9.81
N ASP A 246 0.64 -28.71 -10.27
CA ASP A 246 2.08 -28.60 -10.08
C ASP A 246 2.40 -27.82 -8.79
N LYS A 247 2.47 -28.54 -7.67
CA LYS A 247 2.79 -27.96 -6.38
C LYS A 247 4.24 -27.50 -6.28
N ALA A 248 5.17 -28.12 -6.99
CA ALA A 248 6.57 -27.76 -6.95
C ALA A 248 6.81 -26.39 -7.58
N ASP A 249 6.24 -26.16 -8.77
CA ASP A 249 6.31 -24.88 -9.46
C ASP A 249 5.56 -23.79 -8.70
N MET A 250 4.42 -24.11 -8.09
CA MET A 250 3.69 -23.21 -7.19
C MET A 250 4.54 -22.75 -6.01
N LEU A 251 5.21 -23.69 -5.32
CA LEU A 251 6.08 -23.35 -4.17
C LEU A 251 7.26 -22.49 -4.60
N ASP A 252 7.88 -22.78 -5.75
CA ASP A 252 8.94 -21.94 -6.29
C ASP A 252 8.42 -20.53 -6.63
N ASN A 253 7.22 -20.42 -7.19
CA ASN A 253 6.61 -19.10 -7.44
C ASN A 253 6.34 -18.32 -6.13
N HIS A 254 5.89 -18.97 -5.06
CA HIS A 254 5.76 -18.34 -3.76
C HIS A 254 7.11 -17.83 -3.23
N ARG A 255 8.18 -18.63 -3.37
CA ARG A 255 9.53 -18.18 -2.99
C ARG A 255 9.95 -16.95 -3.77
N VAL A 256 9.73 -16.93 -5.10
CA VAL A 256 10.04 -15.78 -5.96
C VAL A 256 9.24 -14.55 -5.54
N LEU A 257 7.93 -14.68 -5.30
CA LEU A 257 7.07 -13.56 -4.87
C LEU A 257 7.47 -13.04 -3.48
N ASN A 258 7.79 -13.93 -2.55
CA ASN A 258 8.24 -13.55 -1.21
C ASN A 258 9.56 -12.77 -1.27
N GLU A 259 10.55 -13.27 -2.00
CA GLU A 259 11.83 -12.59 -2.20
C GLU A 259 11.66 -11.23 -2.90
N LEU A 260 10.77 -11.16 -3.90
CA LEU A 260 10.43 -9.92 -4.59
C LEU A 260 9.84 -8.88 -3.63
N CYS A 261 8.87 -9.27 -2.80
CA CYS A 261 8.27 -8.38 -1.81
C CYS A 261 9.32 -7.79 -0.87
N HIS A 262 10.16 -8.62 -0.25
CA HIS A 262 11.18 -8.15 0.68
C HIS A 262 12.29 -7.33 0.02
N LYS A 263 12.59 -7.60 -1.26
CA LYS A 263 13.54 -6.79 -2.05
C LYS A 263 12.99 -5.39 -2.34
N MET A 264 11.69 -5.29 -2.68
CA MET A 264 11.06 -4.02 -3.05
C MET A 264 10.62 -3.22 -1.82
N ASP A 265 10.19 -3.92 -0.78
CA ASP A 265 9.70 -3.34 0.47
C ASP A 265 10.18 -4.14 1.69
N PRO A 266 11.34 -3.79 2.25
CA PRO A 266 11.86 -4.45 3.45
C PRO A 266 11.11 -4.05 4.74
N THR A 267 10.14 -3.14 4.65
CA THR A 267 9.41 -2.59 5.80
C THR A 267 8.14 -3.35 6.14
N ARG A 268 7.65 -4.20 5.23
CA ARG A 268 6.39 -4.95 5.40
C ARG A 268 6.60 -6.44 5.37
N LEU A 269 5.65 -7.16 5.98
CA LEU A 269 5.61 -8.61 6.02
C LEU A 269 4.95 -9.16 4.75
N THR A 270 5.16 -10.45 4.51
CA THR A 270 4.41 -11.23 3.52
C THR A 270 3.50 -12.22 4.20
N THR A 271 2.41 -12.58 3.55
CA THR A 271 1.45 -13.56 4.04
C THR A 271 0.72 -14.25 2.88
N LEU A 272 -0.02 -15.29 3.19
CA LEU A 272 -0.97 -15.94 2.28
C LEU A 272 -2.14 -16.52 3.07
N ALA A 273 -3.27 -16.72 2.41
CA ALA A 273 -4.39 -17.46 2.98
C ALA A 273 -4.35 -18.91 2.52
N CYS A 274 -4.28 -19.83 3.47
CA CYS A 274 -4.33 -21.26 3.20
C CYS A 274 -5.77 -21.73 3.04
N TYR A 275 -6.01 -22.61 2.09
CA TYR A 275 -7.26 -23.35 2.00
C TYR A 275 -7.39 -24.30 3.20
N ALA A 276 -8.54 -24.24 3.90
CA ALA A 276 -8.72 -24.96 5.17
C ALA A 276 -8.54 -26.48 5.09
N MET A 277 -8.74 -27.07 3.90
CA MET A 277 -8.61 -28.50 3.65
C MET A 277 -7.32 -28.90 2.93
N CYS A 278 -6.34 -28.00 2.81
CA CYS A 278 -5.09 -28.26 2.10
C CYS A 278 -4.14 -29.23 2.81
N GLY A 279 -4.44 -29.61 4.06
CA GLY A 279 -3.53 -30.36 4.90
C GLY A 279 -2.31 -29.54 5.33
N PRO A 280 -1.21 -30.18 5.77
CA PRO A 280 0.01 -29.48 6.07
C PRO A 280 0.57 -28.83 4.80
N PHE A 281 0.36 -27.54 4.66
CA PHE A 281 0.92 -26.71 3.60
C PHE A 281 1.88 -25.73 4.22
N ASN A 282 3.16 -25.92 3.92
CA ASN A 282 4.22 -25.02 4.35
C ASN A 282 4.95 -24.54 3.09
N PRO A 283 4.61 -23.33 2.57
CA PRO A 283 5.26 -22.77 1.41
C PRO A 283 6.71 -22.36 1.67
#